data_8a38f2dccb5eb10171e918b01238f41c
#
_entry.id   8a38f2dccb5eb10171e918b01238f41c
#
_cell.length_a   1.000
_cell.length_b   1.000
_cell.length_c   1.000
_cell.angle_alpha   90.00
_cell.angle_beta   90.00
_cell.angle_gamma   90.00
#
_symmetry.space_group_name_H-M   'P 1'
#
loop_
_entity.id
_entity.type
_entity.pdbx_description
1 polymer ?
#
loop_
_entity_poly.entity_id
_entity_poly.type
_entity_poly.pdbx_seq_one_letter_code
_entity_poly.pdbx_strand_id
1 'polypeptide(L)'
;MMKLLYLAGSAYLAICIGVLVLPGRRPLSHGGAAFAVPAGSGDAWFSSIKPFCNSVEVGFAHQRSPAPGTAEGAGYSAACYGLAGKIDSARAVIERLPGRDRALAAGIVFTVGHPVADAGDDKSAGPMMALVIDYQPDNYMALYHAGMSEYVLGQPEAARTHLRRFLELYSQADGWRSNALDVLSRLDGNP
;
A
#
# COMPACT_ATOMS: atom_id res chain seq x y z
N MET A 1 -21.19 -16.53 60.37
CA MET A 1 -20.36 -16.18 59.20
C MET A 1 -21.15 -15.94 57.91
N MET A 2 -22.18 -16.69 57.57
CA MET A 2 -22.95 -16.56 56.32
C MET A 2 -23.70 -15.22 56.12
N LYS A 3 -24.19 -14.61 57.19
CA LYS A 3 -24.90 -13.31 57.10
C LYS A 3 -24.04 -12.11 56.75
N LEU A 4 -22.72 -12.15 57.06
CA LEU A 4 -21.80 -11.06 56.75
C LEU A 4 -21.42 -11.07 55.27
N LEU A 5 -21.31 -12.26 54.65
CA LEU A 5 -21.00 -12.43 53.24
C LEU A 5 -22.17 -11.90 52.33
N TYR A 6 -23.40 -12.08 52.79
CA TYR A 6 -24.57 -11.58 52.04
C TYR A 6 -24.65 -10.06 52.03
N LEU A 7 -24.29 -9.38 53.11
CA LEU A 7 -24.27 -7.92 53.18
C LEU A 7 -23.15 -7.33 52.30
N ALA A 8 -21.97 -7.96 52.27
CA ALA A 8 -20.90 -7.51 51.42
C ALA A 8 -21.18 -7.70 49.90
N GLY A 9 -21.83 -8.81 49.53
CA GLY A 9 -22.24 -9.05 48.16
C GLY A 9 -23.32 -8.09 47.67
N SER A 10 -24.28 -7.77 48.53
CA SER A 10 -25.37 -6.80 48.20
C SER A 10 -24.84 -5.38 48.05
N ALA A 11 -23.87 -4.96 48.85
CA ALA A 11 -23.23 -3.64 48.72
C ALA A 11 -22.41 -3.51 47.43
N TYR A 12 -21.71 -4.55 47.04
CA TYR A 12 -20.94 -4.58 45.79
C TYR A 12 -21.85 -4.52 44.55
N LEU A 13 -22.98 -5.25 44.57
CA LEU A 13 -23.96 -5.23 43.48
C LEU A 13 -24.62 -3.85 43.35
N ALA A 14 -24.95 -3.18 44.46
CA ALA A 14 -25.51 -1.84 44.44
C ALA A 14 -24.56 -0.78 43.88
N ILE A 15 -23.23 -0.92 44.17
CA ILE A 15 -22.19 -0.05 43.61
C ILE A 15 -22.02 -0.27 42.11
N CYS A 16 -22.05 -1.51 41.63
CA CYS A 16 -21.96 -1.82 40.19
C CYS A 16 -23.18 -1.30 39.42
N ILE A 17 -24.39 -1.41 39.96
CA ILE A 17 -25.60 -0.91 39.31
C ILE A 17 -25.66 0.63 39.35
N GLY A 18 -25.19 1.26 40.42
CA GLY A 18 -25.13 2.72 40.56
C GLY A 18 -24.17 3.37 39.56
N VAL A 19 -23.09 2.68 39.16
CA VAL A 19 -22.14 3.15 38.11
C VAL A 19 -22.74 3.05 36.70
N LEU A 20 -23.68 2.11 36.48
CA LEU A 20 -24.31 1.89 35.17
C LEU A 20 -25.52 2.83 34.92
N VAL A 21 -26.07 3.45 35.94
CA VAL A 21 -27.33 4.23 35.84
C VAL A 21 -27.14 5.73 36.18
N LEU A 22 -25.92 6.26 36.12
CA LEU A 22 -25.70 7.69 36.22
C LEU A 22 -26.18 8.40 34.95
N PRO A 23 -27.30 9.13 34.93
CA PRO A 23 -27.71 9.93 33.78
C PRO A 23 -26.77 11.13 33.70
N GLY A 24 -25.95 11.19 32.66
CA GLY A 24 -25.18 12.41 32.39
C GLY A 24 -23.70 12.23 32.04
N ARG A 25 -23.15 11.03 31.98
CA ARG A 25 -21.90 10.86 31.28
C ARG A 25 -22.19 10.86 29.78
N ARG A 26 -22.07 12.05 29.20
CA ARG A 26 -21.85 12.15 27.74
C ARG A 26 -20.75 11.15 27.39
N PRO A 27 -20.94 10.27 26.37
CA PRO A 27 -19.84 9.51 25.90
C PRO A 27 -18.73 10.52 25.62
N LEU A 28 -17.54 10.27 26.19
CA LEU A 28 -16.34 10.94 25.72
C LEU A 28 -16.28 10.60 24.24
N SER A 29 -16.79 11.49 23.40
CA SER A 29 -16.47 11.50 22.02
C SER A 29 -14.95 11.60 22.04
N HIS A 30 -14.31 10.50 21.80
CA HIS A 30 -12.96 10.52 21.30
C HIS A 30 -13.10 11.21 19.96
N GLY A 31 -13.15 12.53 19.99
CA GLY A 31 -12.91 13.37 18.87
C GLY A 31 -11.46 13.09 18.48
N GLY A 32 -11.26 11.98 17.77
CA GLY A 32 -10.11 11.88 16.91
C GLY A 32 -10.24 13.10 16.03
N ALA A 33 -9.38 14.10 16.21
CA ALA A 33 -9.30 15.22 15.32
C ALA A 33 -9.22 14.59 13.92
N ALA A 34 -10.31 14.66 13.17
CA ALA A 34 -10.26 14.43 11.75
C ALA A 34 -9.26 15.48 11.30
N PHE A 35 -8.08 15.04 10.92
CA PHE A 35 -7.15 15.91 10.23
C PHE A 35 -7.90 16.32 8.97
N ALA A 36 -8.57 17.48 9.05
CA ALA A 36 -9.08 18.15 7.88
C ALA A 36 -7.83 18.52 7.07
N VAL A 37 -7.38 17.59 6.24
CA VAL A 37 -6.43 17.91 5.19
C VAL A 37 -7.19 18.91 4.33
N PRO A 38 -6.72 20.15 4.18
CA PRO A 38 -7.33 21.07 3.24
C PRO A 38 -7.43 20.34 1.91
N ALA A 39 -8.35 20.75 1.02
CA ALA A 39 -8.47 20.22 -0.34
C ALA A 39 -7.14 20.45 -1.06
N GLY A 40 -6.15 19.68 -0.66
CA GLY A 40 -4.76 19.71 -1.04
C GLY A 40 -4.51 18.69 -2.16
N SER A 41 -3.37 18.82 -2.79
CA SER A 41 -2.88 17.85 -3.76
C SER A 41 -2.88 16.45 -3.17
N GLY A 42 -2.99 15.44 -4.02
CA GLY A 42 -2.89 14.03 -3.61
C GLY A 42 -1.58 13.74 -2.88
N ASP A 43 -0.49 14.42 -3.26
CA ASP A 43 0.82 14.34 -2.63
C ASP A 43 0.82 14.81 -1.16
N ALA A 44 0.23 15.96 -0.86
CA ALA A 44 0.12 16.46 0.52
C ALA A 44 -0.69 15.51 1.40
N TRP A 45 -1.79 14.96 0.86
CA TRP A 45 -2.57 13.93 1.53
C TRP A 45 -1.71 12.68 1.78
N PHE A 46 -1.04 12.16 0.76
CA PHE A 46 -0.19 10.98 0.88
C PHE A 46 0.92 11.17 1.91
N SER A 47 1.60 12.32 1.90
CA SER A 47 2.63 12.64 2.88
C SER A 47 2.12 12.55 4.31
N SER A 48 0.86 12.93 4.56
CA SER A 48 0.24 12.86 5.88
C SER A 48 -0.09 11.44 6.35
N ILE A 49 -0.43 10.54 5.43
CA ILE A 49 -0.83 9.16 5.75
C ILE A 49 0.26 8.11 5.51
N LYS A 50 1.34 8.47 4.83
CA LYS A 50 2.43 7.54 4.47
C LYS A 50 2.94 6.67 5.63
N PRO A 51 3.09 7.17 6.88
CA PRO A 51 3.48 6.34 8.01
C PRO A 51 2.52 5.18 8.31
N PHE A 52 1.27 5.30 7.88
CA PHE A 52 0.20 4.32 8.09
C PHE A 52 -0.05 3.42 6.87
N CYS A 53 0.77 3.56 5.80
CA CYS A 53 0.70 2.70 4.61
C CYS A 53 1.36 1.35 4.87
N ASN A 54 0.84 0.61 5.82
CA ASN A 54 1.28 -0.73 6.20
C ASN A 54 0.08 -1.69 6.28
N SER A 55 0.34 -2.99 6.36
CA SER A 55 -0.69 -4.02 6.27
C SER A 55 -1.77 -3.95 7.36
N VAL A 56 -1.47 -3.34 8.51
CA VAL A 56 -2.37 -3.25 9.68
C VAL A 56 -3.20 -1.97 9.64
N GLU A 57 -2.59 -0.84 9.33
CA GLU A 57 -3.19 0.47 9.56
C GLU A 57 -3.83 1.10 8.32
N VAL A 58 -3.44 0.65 7.11
CA VAL A 58 -3.87 1.28 5.86
C VAL A 58 -5.38 1.44 5.72
N GLY A 59 -6.16 0.45 6.15
CA GLY A 59 -7.62 0.51 6.09
C GLY A 59 -8.21 1.60 6.97
N PHE A 60 -7.72 1.70 8.21
CA PHE A 60 -8.15 2.75 9.15
C PHE A 60 -7.69 4.14 8.70
N ALA A 61 -6.47 4.24 8.15
CA ALA A 61 -5.94 5.51 7.65
C ALA A 61 -6.84 6.08 6.55
N HIS A 62 -7.24 5.25 5.58
CA HIS A 62 -8.15 5.67 4.50
C HIS A 62 -9.56 6.01 4.99
N GLN A 63 -10.08 5.32 6.01
CA GLN A 63 -11.39 5.65 6.59
C GLN A 63 -11.36 6.99 7.33
N ARG A 64 -10.29 7.30 8.04
CA ARG A 64 -10.16 8.54 8.83
C ARG A 64 -9.77 9.74 7.98
N SER A 65 -9.01 9.52 6.94
CA SER A 65 -8.54 10.53 5.99
C SER A 65 -8.71 10.01 4.57
N PRO A 66 -9.90 10.11 3.98
CA PRO A 66 -10.12 9.69 2.60
C PRO A 66 -9.24 10.47 1.63
N ALA A 67 -8.76 9.78 0.59
CA ALA A 67 -7.99 10.42 -0.48
C ALA A 67 -8.84 11.47 -1.23
N PRO A 68 -8.22 12.53 -1.76
CA PRO A 68 -8.90 13.45 -2.65
C PRO A 68 -9.57 12.71 -3.83
N GLY A 69 -10.79 13.14 -4.22
CA GLY A 69 -11.57 12.51 -5.29
C GLY A 69 -11.06 12.83 -6.70
N THR A 70 -9.75 12.88 -6.89
CA THR A 70 -9.07 13.14 -8.16
C THR A 70 -8.29 11.90 -8.62
N ALA A 71 -7.90 11.83 -9.89
CA ALA A 71 -7.04 10.78 -10.41
C ALA A 71 -5.69 10.72 -9.66
N GLU A 72 -5.15 11.89 -9.30
CA GLU A 72 -3.94 12.00 -8.48
C GLU A 72 -4.15 11.40 -7.09
N GLY A 73 -5.23 11.80 -6.38
CA GLY A 73 -5.56 11.25 -5.07
C GLY A 73 -5.77 9.73 -5.10
N ALA A 74 -6.42 9.22 -6.14
CA ALA A 74 -6.56 7.79 -6.35
C ALA A 74 -5.21 7.10 -6.59
N GLY A 75 -4.30 7.71 -7.35
CA GLY A 75 -2.94 7.19 -7.56
C GLY A 75 -2.17 7.07 -6.25
N TYR A 76 -2.17 8.08 -5.41
CA TYR A 76 -1.54 8.02 -4.10
C TYR A 76 -2.24 7.06 -3.14
N SER A 77 -3.57 6.94 -3.21
CA SER A 77 -4.31 5.93 -2.46
C SER A 77 -3.89 4.51 -2.87
N ALA A 78 -3.78 4.25 -4.17
CA ALA A 78 -3.30 2.97 -4.70
C ALA A 78 -1.85 2.70 -4.28
N ALA A 79 -0.98 3.71 -4.31
CA ALA A 79 0.40 3.60 -3.85
C ALA A 79 0.49 3.25 -2.35
N CYS A 80 -0.36 3.86 -1.51
CA CYS A 80 -0.43 3.53 -0.08
C CYS A 80 -0.87 2.07 0.15
N TYR A 81 -1.87 1.58 -0.58
CA TYR A 81 -2.25 0.16 -0.54
C TYR A 81 -1.13 -0.73 -1.06
N GLY A 82 -0.40 -0.32 -2.11
CA GLY A 82 0.76 -1.02 -2.64
C GLY A 82 1.85 -1.21 -1.60
N LEU A 83 2.27 -0.14 -0.91
CA LEU A 83 3.23 -0.18 0.19
C LEU A 83 2.78 -1.09 1.34
N ALA A 84 1.47 -1.17 1.57
CA ALA A 84 0.87 -2.06 2.56
C ALA A 84 0.80 -3.53 2.10
N GLY A 85 1.27 -3.89 0.90
CA GLY A 85 1.13 -5.20 0.29
C GLY A 85 -0.30 -5.58 -0.11
N LYS A 86 -1.22 -4.61 -0.18
CA LYS A 86 -2.63 -4.78 -0.54
C LYS A 86 -2.86 -4.51 -2.03
N ILE A 87 -2.20 -5.27 -2.90
CA ILE A 87 -2.17 -5.02 -4.36
C ILE A 87 -3.58 -5.07 -4.98
N ASP A 88 -4.44 -5.98 -4.54
CA ASP A 88 -5.82 -6.05 -5.04
C ASP A 88 -6.62 -4.78 -4.69
N SER A 89 -6.39 -4.21 -3.50
CA SER A 89 -7.01 -2.95 -3.11
C SER A 89 -6.46 -1.78 -3.94
N ALA A 90 -5.15 -1.76 -4.20
CA ALA A 90 -4.53 -0.77 -5.07
C ALA A 90 -5.11 -0.84 -6.50
N ARG A 91 -5.23 -2.04 -7.06
CA ARG A 91 -5.86 -2.32 -8.35
C ARG A 91 -7.30 -1.82 -8.39
N ALA A 92 -8.10 -2.19 -7.39
CA ALA A 92 -9.51 -1.77 -7.32
C ALA A 92 -9.69 -0.26 -7.25
N VAL A 93 -8.74 0.48 -6.65
CA VAL A 93 -8.75 1.95 -6.67
C VAL A 93 -8.52 2.48 -8.09
N ILE A 94 -7.53 1.95 -8.80
CA ILE A 94 -7.19 2.37 -10.17
C ILE A 94 -8.33 2.03 -11.14
N GLU A 95 -8.94 0.86 -11.03
CA GLU A 95 -9.99 0.39 -11.93
C GLU A 95 -11.27 1.24 -11.89
N ARG A 96 -11.52 1.95 -10.80
CA ARG A 96 -12.66 2.88 -10.70
C ARG A 96 -12.48 4.15 -11.53
N LEU A 97 -11.25 4.43 -11.98
CA LEU A 97 -10.95 5.61 -12.78
C LEU A 97 -11.33 5.40 -14.26
N PRO A 98 -11.65 6.48 -14.99
CA PRO A 98 -11.70 6.45 -16.44
C PRO A 98 -10.36 5.99 -17.04
N GLY A 99 -10.41 5.34 -18.21
CA GLY A 99 -9.24 4.67 -18.81
C GLY A 99 -7.97 5.52 -18.87
N ARG A 100 -8.08 6.79 -19.31
CA ARG A 100 -6.95 7.73 -19.40
C ARG A 100 -6.31 8.05 -18.02
N ASP A 101 -7.13 8.06 -16.96
CA ASP A 101 -6.69 8.43 -15.64
C ASP A 101 -6.04 7.24 -14.91
N ARG A 102 -6.28 6.01 -15.39
CA ARG A 102 -5.64 4.79 -14.85
C ARG A 102 -4.14 4.81 -15.06
N ALA A 103 -3.68 5.20 -16.25
CA ALA A 103 -2.25 5.33 -16.53
C ALA A 103 -1.58 6.40 -15.67
N LEU A 104 -2.27 7.53 -15.41
CA LEU A 104 -1.78 8.55 -14.48
C LEU A 104 -1.63 7.99 -13.06
N ALA A 105 -2.67 7.32 -12.55
CA ALA A 105 -2.63 6.71 -11.22
C ALA A 105 -1.54 5.65 -11.09
N ALA A 106 -1.36 4.80 -12.11
CA ALA A 106 -0.27 3.81 -12.16
C ALA A 106 1.12 4.48 -12.17
N GLY A 107 1.28 5.60 -12.87
CA GLY A 107 2.51 6.40 -12.84
C GLY A 107 2.85 6.92 -11.45
N ILE A 108 1.85 7.27 -10.63
CA ILE A 108 2.05 7.65 -9.23
C ILE A 108 2.47 6.44 -8.40
N VAL A 109 1.85 5.27 -8.60
CA VAL A 109 2.28 4.01 -7.95
C VAL A 109 3.73 3.73 -8.29
N PHE A 110 4.14 3.90 -9.55
CA PHE A 110 5.54 3.78 -9.96
C PHE A 110 6.45 4.76 -9.20
N THR A 111 6.10 6.05 -9.17
CA THR A 111 6.90 7.08 -8.49
C THR A 111 7.12 6.78 -7.00
N VAL A 112 6.12 6.21 -6.33
CA VAL A 112 6.21 5.82 -4.92
C VAL A 112 6.96 4.50 -4.72
N GLY A 113 6.76 3.53 -5.59
CA GLY A 113 7.35 2.20 -5.49
C GLY A 113 8.80 2.12 -5.99
N HIS A 114 9.20 2.97 -6.95
CA HIS A 114 10.54 2.94 -7.55
C HIS A 114 11.68 3.11 -6.52
N PRO A 115 11.62 4.07 -5.58
CA PRO A 115 12.64 4.15 -4.53
C PRO A 115 12.69 2.94 -3.60
N VAL A 116 11.58 2.21 -3.44
CA VAL A 116 11.53 0.96 -2.65
C VAL A 116 12.26 -0.15 -3.39
N ALA A 117 12.08 -0.23 -4.72
CA ALA A 117 12.82 -1.14 -5.58
C ALA A 117 14.32 -0.84 -5.58
N ASP A 118 14.71 0.44 -5.71
CA ASP A 118 16.10 0.88 -5.68
C ASP A 118 16.79 0.58 -4.33
N ALA A 119 16.02 0.54 -3.24
CA ALA A 119 16.51 0.13 -1.93
C ALA A 119 16.67 -1.40 -1.78
N GLY A 120 16.31 -2.19 -2.80
CA GLY A 120 16.41 -3.64 -2.83
C GLY A 120 15.30 -4.37 -2.05
N ASP A 121 14.18 -3.70 -1.75
CA ASP A 121 13.01 -4.36 -1.16
C ASP A 121 12.11 -4.95 -2.26
N ASP A 122 12.62 -6.00 -2.90
CA ASP A 122 11.94 -6.69 -3.99
C ASP A 122 10.57 -7.25 -3.60
N LYS A 123 10.41 -7.68 -2.35
CA LYS A 123 9.16 -8.25 -1.85
C LYS A 123 8.03 -7.21 -1.84
N SER A 124 8.33 -5.98 -1.49
CA SER A 124 7.34 -4.90 -1.48
C SER A 124 7.19 -4.25 -2.86
N ALA A 125 8.30 -4.01 -3.55
CA ALA A 125 8.32 -3.30 -4.82
C ALA A 125 7.81 -4.14 -6.00
N GLY A 126 8.19 -5.42 -6.09
CA GLY A 126 7.84 -6.28 -7.22
C GLY A 126 6.36 -6.28 -7.58
N PRO A 127 5.45 -6.56 -6.62
CA PRO A 127 4.02 -6.53 -6.88
C PRO A 127 3.50 -5.14 -7.30
N MET A 128 4.11 -4.05 -6.80
CA MET A 128 3.76 -2.69 -7.22
C MET A 128 4.18 -2.44 -8.66
N MET A 129 5.39 -2.88 -9.07
CA MET A 129 5.87 -2.75 -10.44
C MET A 129 5.03 -3.58 -11.42
N ALA A 130 4.66 -4.80 -11.05
CA ALA A 130 3.74 -5.62 -11.84
C ALA A 130 2.38 -4.93 -12.02
N LEU A 131 1.82 -4.31 -10.98
CA LEU A 131 0.60 -3.51 -11.07
C LEU A 131 0.76 -2.32 -12.03
N VAL A 132 1.91 -1.66 -12.03
CA VAL A 132 2.18 -0.54 -12.96
C VAL A 132 2.16 -1.01 -14.41
N ILE A 133 2.76 -2.16 -14.70
CA ILE A 133 2.84 -2.73 -16.06
C ILE A 133 1.45 -3.00 -16.63
N ASP A 134 0.47 -3.39 -15.83
CA ASP A 134 -0.92 -3.63 -16.28
C ASP A 134 -1.56 -2.39 -16.94
N TYR A 135 -1.11 -1.19 -16.58
CA TYR A 135 -1.64 0.08 -17.09
C TYR A 135 -0.62 0.88 -17.91
N GLN A 136 0.65 0.55 -17.81
CA GLN A 136 1.77 1.16 -18.52
C GLN A 136 2.73 0.07 -19.04
N PRO A 137 2.32 -0.74 -20.03
CA PRO A 137 3.07 -1.92 -20.47
C PRO A 137 4.45 -1.61 -21.06
N ASP A 138 4.68 -0.36 -21.44
CA ASP A 138 5.97 0.11 -21.98
C ASP A 138 6.81 0.91 -20.97
N ASN A 139 6.43 0.89 -19.69
CA ASN A 139 7.25 1.46 -18.62
C ASN A 139 8.46 0.56 -18.36
N TYR A 140 9.54 0.84 -19.09
CA TYR A 140 10.74 -0.02 -19.07
C TYR A 140 11.37 -0.16 -17.67
N MET A 141 11.30 0.88 -16.80
CA MET A 141 11.82 0.77 -15.45
C MET A 141 10.93 -0.11 -14.56
N ALA A 142 9.60 -0.04 -14.72
CA ALA A 142 8.72 -0.98 -14.04
C ALA A 142 8.97 -2.43 -14.48
N LEU A 143 9.18 -2.66 -15.78
CA LEU A 143 9.56 -3.98 -16.32
C LEU A 143 10.87 -4.49 -15.74
N TYR A 144 11.88 -3.62 -15.64
CA TYR A 144 13.16 -3.98 -15.03
C TYR A 144 13.00 -4.42 -13.58
N HIS A 145 12.39 -3.56 -12.75
CA HIS A 145 12.24 -3.83 -11.33
C HIS A 145 11.29 -5.00 -11.04
N ALA A 146 10.21 -5.16 -11.81
CA ALA A 146 9.37 -6.35 -11.72
C ALA A 146 10.17 -7.62 -12.00
N GLY A 147 10.90 -7.65 -13.11
CA GLY A 147 11.69 -8.80 -13.50
C GLY A 147 12.82 -9.14 -12.53
N MET A 148 13.51 -8.14 -11.97
CA MET A 148 14.53 -8.36 -10.93
C MET A 148 13.93 -8.92 -9.65
N SER A 149 12.81 -8.33 -9.19
CA SER A 149 12.09 -8.81 -8.01
C SER A 149 11.57 -10.25 -8.19
N GLU A 150 11.00 -10.56 -9.35
CA GLU A 150 10.50 -11.90 -9.69
C GLU A 150 11.62 -12.94 -9.70
N TYR A 151 12.80 -12.56 -10.19
CA TYR A 151 13.98 -13.41 -10.12
C TYR A 151 14.35 -13.74 -8.68
N VAL A 152 14.45 -12.72 -7.82
CA VAL A 152 14.79 -12.89 -6.39
C VAL A 152 13.71 -13.70 -5.66
N LEU A 153 12.45 -13.53 -6.03
CA LEU A 153 11.31 -14.24 -5.44
C LEU A 153 11.09 -15.65 -6.01
N GLY A 154 11.96 -16.12 -6.90
CA GLY A 154 11.89 -17.47 -7.48
C GLY A 154 10.76 -17.66 -8.49
N GLN A 155 10.42 -16.62 -9.26
CA GLN A 155 9.40 -16.61 -10.31
C GLN A 155 10.06 -16.50 -11.71
N PRO A 156 10.78 -17.53 -12.18
CA PRO A 156 11.68 -17.42 -13.32
C PRO A 156 10.98 -17.07 -14.64
N GLU A 157 9.76 -17.54 -14.87
CA GLU A 157 9.05 -17.29 -16.12
C GLU A 157 8.58 -15.84 -16.24
N ALA A 158 8.05 -15.28 -15.15
CA ALA A 158 7.68 -13.87 -15.09
C ALA A 158 8.91 -12.97 -15.25
N ALA A 159 9.99 -13.28 -14.53
CA ALA A 159 11.26 -12.58 -14.64
C ALA A 159 11.80 -12.55 -16.09
N ARG A 160 11.80 -13.69 -16.78
CA ARG A 160 12.20 -13.75 -18.21
C ARG A 160 11.33 -12.85 -19.07
N THR A 161 10.04 -12.90 -18.88
CA THR A 161 9.08 -12.11 -19.67
C THR A 161 9.34 -10.62 -19.51
N HIS A 162 9.45 -10.14 -18.29
CA HIS A 162 9.62 -8.73 -18.03
C HIS A 162 11.03 -8.24 -18.40
N LEU A 163 12.09 -8.99 -18.09
CA LEU A 163 13.45 -8.57 -18.44
C LEU A 163 13.70 -8.59 -19.95
N ARG A 164 13.13 -9.53 -20.71
CA ARG A 164 13.21 -9.50 -22.17
C ARG A 164 12.50 -8.29 -22.74
N ARG A 165 11.29 -7.99 -22.24
CA ARG A 165 10.54 -6.79 -22.67
C ARG A 165 11.29 -5.50 -22.30
N PHE A 166 11.91 -5.45 -21.13
CA PHE A 166 12.78 -4.33 -20.75
C PHE A 166 13.90 -4.13 -21.79
N LEU A 167 14.62 -5.20 -22.18
CA LEU A 167 15.73 -5.12 -23.13
C LEU A 167 15.30 -4.71 -24.54
N GLU A 168 14.06 -4.97 -24.94
CA GLU A 168 13.49 -4.48 -26.20
C GLU A 168 13.28 -2.96 -26.19
N LEU A 169 12.90 -2.40 -25.05
CA LEU A 169 12.60 -0.98 -24.91
C LEU A 169 13.80 -0.14 -24.49
N TYR A 170 14.78 -0.76 -23.83
CA TYR A 170 15.92 -0.06 -23.24
C TYR A 170 17.22 -0.45 -23.92
N SER A 171 17.82 0.49 -24.65
CA SER A 171 19.01 0.24 -25.48
C SER A 171 20.32 0.81 -24.89
N GLN A 172 20.27 1.51 -23.74
CA GLN A 172 21.46 2.10 -23.13
C GLN A 172 22.43 1.00 -22.67
N ALA A 173 23.72 1.18 -22.91
CA ALA A 173 24.77 0.24 -22.50
C ALA A 173 25.28 0.63 -21.09
N ASP A 174 24.50 0.30 -20.07
CA ASP A 174 24.77 0.64 -18.67
C ASP A 174 24.54 -0.55 -17.73
N GLY A 175 24.56 -0.28 -16.42
CA GLY A 175 24.38 -1.30 -15.37
C GLY A 175 23.01 -1.96 -15.39
N TRP A 176 21.94 -1.24 -15.72
CA TRP A 176 20.58 -1.79 -15.80
C TRP A 176 20.49 -2.89 -16.85
N ARG A 177 20.98 -2.57 -18.04
CA ARG A 177 21.02 -3.54 -19.15
C ARG A 177 21.92 -4.73 -18.83
N SER A 178 23.09 -4.48 -18.26
CA SER A 178 24.03 -5.56 -17.90
C SER A 178 23.44 -6.51 -16.87
N ASN A 179 22.78 -5.99 -15.83
CA ASN A 179 22.13 -6.79 -14.81
C ASN A 179 20.98 -7.62 -15.37
N ALA A 180 20.16 -7.06 -16.27
CA ALA A 180 19.08 -7.79 -16.92
C ALA A 180 19.60 -8.96 -17.76
N LEU A 181 20.68 -8.74 -18.53
CA LEU A 181 21.32 -9.78 -19.33
C LEU A 181 21.91 -10.89 -18.45
N ASP A 182 22.55 -10.54 -17.34
CA ASP A 182 23.14 -11.45 -16.37
C ASP A 182 22.08 -12.37 -15.76
N VAL A 183 20.95 -11.80 -15.31
CA VAL A 183 19.84 -12.58 -14.76
C VAL A 183 19.24 -13.51 -15.81
N LEU A 184 19.02 -13.03 -17.03
CA LEU A 184 18.51 -13.88 -18.10
C LEU A 184 19.47 -15.04 -18.44
N SER A 185 20.80 -14.78 -18.47
CA SER A 185 21.80 -15.83 -18.68
C SER A 185 21.71 -16.93 -17.62
N ARG A 186 21.60 -16.56 -16.35
CA ARG A 186 21.41 -17.52 -15.24
C ARG A 186 20.11 -18.29 -15.35
N LEU A 187 19.02 -17.62 -15.70
CA LEU A 187 17.71 -18.24 -15.87
C LEU A 187 17.68 -19.24 -17.04
N ASP A 188 18.46 -18.97 -18.11
CA ASP A 188 18.55 -19.82 -19.30
C ASP A 188 19.61 -20.95 -19.15
N GLY A 189 20.23 -21.08 -17.97
CA GLY A 189 21.20 -22.14 -17.66
C GLY A 189 22.56 -21.92 -18.26
N ASN A 190 22.89 -20.71 -18.68
CA ASN A 190 24.21 -20.31 -19.14
C ASN A 190 24.97 -19.63 -17.99
N PRO A 191 25.96 -20.30 -17.35
CA PRO A 191 26.76 -19.74 -16.28
C PRO A 191 27.71 -18.61 -16.74
#